data_98b2c63c3e604e95ed61e4a85dbcab50
#
_entry.id   98b2c63c3e604e95ed61e4a85dbcab50
#
_cell.length_a   1.000
_cell.length_b   1.000
_cell.length_c   1.000
_cell.angle_alpha   90.00
_cell.angle_beta   90.00
_cell.angle_gamma   90.00
#
_symmetry.space_group_name_H-M   'P 1'
#
loop_
_entity.id
_entity.type
_entity.pdbx_description
1 polymer ?
#
loop_
_entity_poly.entity_id
_entity_poly.type
_entity_poly.pdbx_seq_one_letter_code
_entity_poly.pdbx_strand_id
1 'polypeptide(L)'
;MSVSETRDLFDRWELVWHEDRHDLVPACVGPTYVRHEAAGERTVTGESYAAELARMKEARPGVRVAVYDHVFWDNRAWFRFTFNWRDPETGKPRTQAGMQSYRIEDGKLAETWIVLQPEGSAWPDAVAQERWTSPPPYKR
;
A
#
# COMPACT_ATOMS: atom_id res chain seq x y z
N MET A 1 5.99 4.78 -18.97
CA MET A 1 4.67 4.95 -18.36
C MET A 1 4.52 6.37 -17.85
N SER A 2 3.38 7.00 -18.09
CA SER A 2 3.18 8.40 -17.67
C SER A 2 2.80 8.49 -16.18
N VAL A 3 2.98 9.68 -15.61
CA VAL A 3 2.52 9.97 -14.23
C VAL A 3 1.01 9.74 -14.12
N SER A 4 0.25 10.11 -15.15
CA SER A 4 -1.20 9.91 -15.18
C SER A 4 -1.57 8.42 -15.08
N GLU A 5 -0.89 7.57 -15.83
CA GLU A 5 -1.12 6.12 -15.77
C GLU A 5 -0.73 5.53 -14.42
N THR A 6 0.37 6.00 -13.84
CA THR A 6 0.79 5.59 -12.50
C THR A 6 -0.22 6.01 -11.45
N ARG A 7 -0.75 7.24 -11.57
CA ARG A 7 -1.80 7.73 -10.66
C ARG A 7 -3.05 6.85 -10.75
N ASP A 8 -3.48 6.52 -11.97
CA ASP A 8 -4.66 5.66 -12.16
C ASP A 8 -4.47 4.28 -11.55
N LEU A 9 -3.26 3.71 -11.67
CA LEU A 9 -2.93 2.42 -11.04
C LEU A 9 -3.11 2.49 -9.52
N PHE A 10 -2.56 3.52 -8.87
CA PHE A 10 -2.65 3.64 -7.42
C PHE A 10 -4.02 4.10 -6.94
N ASP A 11 -4.80 4.79 -7.76
CA ASP A 11 -6.21 5.06 -7.46
C ASP A 11 -6.99 3.74 -7.37
N ARG A 12 -6.76 2.81 -8.30
CA ARG A 12 -7.37 1.47 -8.25
C ARG A 12 -6.85 0.66 -7.06
N TRP A 13 -5.55 0.74 -6.79
CA TRP A 13 -4.94 0.00 -5.69
C TRP A 13 -5.49 0.46 -4.34
N GLU A 14 -5.77 1.75 -4.19
CA GLU A 14 -6.42 2.28 -3.00
C GLU A 14 -7.83 1.71 -2.81
N LEU A 15 -8.58 1.53 -3.89
CA LEU A 15 -9.91 0.90 -3.83
C LEU A 15 -9.83 -0.56 -3.36
N VAL A 16 -8.80 -1.28 -3.79
CA VAL A 16 -8.56 -2.65 -3.31
C VAL A 16 -8.38 -2.64 -1.79
N TRP A 17 -7.57 -1.72 -1.29
CA TRP A 17 -7.26 -1.65 0.13
C TRP A 17 -8.42 -1.11 0.97
N HIS A 18 -9.08 -0.04 0.53
CA HIS A 18 -10.04 0.70 1.36
C HIS A 18 -11.50 0.32 1.10
N GLU A 19 -11.81 -0.18 -0.09
CA GLU A 19 -13.18 -0.52 -0.48
C GLU A 19 -13.37 -2.02 -0.75
N ASP A 20 -12.40 -2.85 -0.34
CA ASP A 20 -12.43 -4.31 -0.53
C ASP A 20 -12.66 -4.75 -1.98
N ARG A 21 -12.20 -3.95 -2.93
CA ARG A 21 -12.35 -4.23 -4.34
C ARG A 21 -11.28 -5.24 -4.79
N HIS A 22 -11.34 -6.46 -4.23
CA HIS A 22 -10.39 -7.54 -4.55
C HIS A 22 -10.51 -7.98 -6.01
N ASP A 23 -11.63 -7.72 -6.65
CA ASP A 23 -11.83 -7.94 -8.07
C ASP A 23 -10.87 -7.14 -8.95
N LEU A 24 -10.33 -6.04 -8.43
CA LEU A 24 -9.38 -5.17 -9.16
C LEU A 24 -7.93 -5.63 -9.04
N VAL A 25 -7.62 -6.61 -8.18
CA VAL A 25 -6.23 -7.05 -7.99
C VAL A 25 -5.58 -7.50 -9.32
N PRO A 26 -6.24 -8.29 -10.19
CA PRO A 26 -5.62 -8.67 -11.47
C PRO A 26 -5.33 -7.50 -12.40
N ALA A 27 -6.04 -6.37 -12.23
CA ALA A 27 -5.76 -5.15 -13.00
C ALA A 27 -4.62 -4.33 -12.42
N CYS A 28 -4.21 -4.60 -11.17
CA CYS A 28 -3.18 -3.84 -10.46
C CYS A 28 -1.87 -4.61 -10.31
N VAL A 29 -1.94 -5.93 -10.17
CA VAL A 29 -0.77 -6.78 -9.90
C VAL A 29 -0.45 -7.59 -11.15
N GLY A 30 0.82 -7.61 -11.52
CA GLY A 30 1.27 -8.38 -12.68
C GLY A 30 1.13 -9.89 -12.47
N PRO A 31 1.40 -10.69 -13.52
CA PRO A 31 1.29 -12.16 -13.42
C PRO A 31 2.22 -12.74 -12.36
N THR A 32 3.34 -12.07 -12.11
CA THR A 32 4.22 -12.35 -10.98
C THR A 32 4.51 -11.03 -10.26
N TYR A 33 4.52 -11.06 -8.93
CA TYR A 33 4.77 -9.88 -8.11
C TYR A 33 5.82 -10.24 -7.06
N VAL A 34 7.01 -9.67 -7.20
CA VAL A 34 8.13 -9.95 -6.30
C VAL A 34 8.03 -9.01 -5.10
N ARG A 35 8.01 -9.57 -3.90
CA ARG A 35 7.89 -8.81 -2.66
C ARG A 35 9.14 -8.99 -1.81
N HIS A 36 9.76 -7.87 -1.44
CA HIS A 36 10.89 -7.82 -0.52
C HIS A 36 10.37 -7.31 0.83
N GLU A 37 10.34 -8.19 1.80
CA GLU A 37 9.79 -7.95 3.15
C GLU A 37 10.85 -8.32 4.19
N ALA A 38 10.58 -8.01 5.47
CA ALA A 38 11.51 -8.33 6.54
C ALA A 38 11.87 -9.82 6.60
N ALA A 39 10.91 -10.69 6.27
CA ALA A 39 11.13 -12.14 6.25
C ALA A 39 11.91 -12.62 5.03
N GLY A 40 12.15 -11.78 4.04
CA GLY A 40 12.89 -12.11 2.83
C GLY A 40 12.09 -11.86 1.56
N GLU A 41 12.67 -12.28 0.44
CA GLU A 41 12.04 -12.14 -0.87
C GLU A 41 11.08 -13.31 -1.13
N ARG A 42 9.94 -13.00 -1.71
CA ARG A 42 8.98 -14.01 -2.19
C ARG A 42 8.24 -13.50 -3.41
N THR A 43 7.74 -14.42 -4.21
CA THR A 43 6.98 -14.10 -5.42
C THR A 43 5.55 -14.60 -5.25
N VAL A 44 4.58 -13.76 -5.61
CA VAL A 44 3.16 -14.09 -5.56
C VAL A 44 2.53 -13.85 -6.93
N THR A 45 1.35 -14.43 -7.14
CA THR A 45 0.50 -14.12 -8.29
C THR A 45 -0.58 -13.13 -7.85
N GLY A 46 -1.28 -12.51 -8.81
CA GLY A 46 -2.40 -11.64 -8.47
C GLY A 46 -3.46 -12.37 -7.64
N GLU A 47 -3.79 -13.61 -8.03
CA GLU A 47 -4.79 -14.42 -7.33
C GLU A 47 -4.35 -14.74 -5.90
N SER A 48 -3.12 -15.25 -5.73
CA SER A 48 -2.62 -15.58 -4.39
C SER A 48 -2.50 -14.34 -3.51
N TYR A 49 -2.12 -13.21 -4.08
CA TYR A 49 -2.00 -11.97 -3.32
C TYR A 49 -3.36 -11.41 -2.89
N ALA A 50 -4.39 -11.53 -3.72
CA ALA A 50 -5.75 -11.16 -3.34
C ALA A 50 -6.21 -11.94 -2.10
N ALA A 51 -5.93 -13.24 -2.07
CA ALA A 51 -6.25 -14.09 -0.92
C ALA A 51 -5.46 -13.65 0.34
N GLU A 52 -4.18 -13.29 0.18
CA GLU A 52 -3.37 -12.79 1.30
C GLU A 52 -3.93 -11.48 1.86
N LEU A 53 -4.32 -10.55 1.00
CA LEU A 53 -4.91 -9.28 1.44
C LEU A 53 -6.21 -9.51 2.22
N ALA A 54 -7.05 -10.43 1.75
CA ALA A 54 -8.28 -10.76 2.45
C ALA A 54 -8.00 -11.28 3.86
N ARG A 55 -7.03 -12.19 4.00
CA ARG A 55 -6.63 -12.71 5.31
C ARG A 55 -6.02 -11.65 6.21
N MET A 56 -5.20 -10.76 5.65
CA MET A 56 -4.58 -9.67 6.39
C MET A 56 -5.66 -8.72 6.94
N LYS A 57 -6.68 -8.42 6.16
CA LYS A 57 -7.78 -7.56 6.58
C LYS A 57 -8.63 -8.20 7.69
N GLU A 58 -8.75 -9.53 7.71
CA GLU A 58 -9.39 -10.24 8.82
C GLU A 58 -8.56 -10.11 10.09
N ALA A 59 -7.24 -10.22 9.99
CA ALA A 59 -6.34 -10.09 11.13
C ALA A 59 -6.21 -8.64 11.62
N ARG A 60 -6.46 -7.66 10.75
CA ARG A 60 -6.38 -6.23 11.06
C ARG A 60 -7.69 -5.52 10.70
N PRO A 61 -8.75 -5.70 11.50
CA PRO A 61 -10.06 -5.14 11.19
C PRO A 61 -10.03 -3.64 10.98
N GLY A 62 -10.71 -3.18 9.94
CA GLY A 62 -10.80 -1.77 9.61
C GLY A 62 -9.50 -1.16 9.13
N VAL A 63 -8.55 -1.96 8.64
CA VAL A 63 -7.25 -1.45 8.22
C VAL A 63 -7.38 -0.38 7.14
N ARG A 64 -6.65 0.73 7.36
CA ARG A 64 -6.52 1.80 6.39
C ARG A 64 -5.05 2.18 6.31
N VAL A 65 -4.67 2.69 5.15
CA VAL A 65 -3.30 3.15 4.90
C VAL A 65 -3.35 4.66 4.70
N ALA A 66 -2.82 5.39 5.68
CA ALA A 66 -2.72 6.84 5.62
C ALA A 66 -1.38 7.20 4.97
N VAL A 67 -1.43 7.83 3.80
CA VAL A 67 -0.23 8.26 3.07
C VAL A 67 0.06 9.72 3.40
N TYR A 68 1.31 10.04 3.72
CA TYR A 68 1.72 11.40 4.08
C TYR A 68 2.47 12.09 2.95
N ASP A 69 3.22 11.34 2.14
CA ASP A 69 3.80 11.84 0.90
C ASP A 69 4.11 10.66 -0.03
N HIS A 70 4.33 10.99 -1.29
CA HIS A 70 4.65 10.00 -2.33
C HIS A 70 5.41 10.67 -3.46
N VAL A 71 6.10 9.86 -4.25
CA VAL A 71 6.79 10.29 -5.46
C VAL A 71 6.53 9.28 -6.55
N PHE A 72 6.18 9.77 -7.74
CA PHE A 72 6.13 8.97 -8.96
C PHE A 72 7.26 9.43 -9.88
N TRP A 73 8.07 8.49 -10.32
CA TRP A 73 9.18 8.76 -11.22
C TRP A 73 9.34 7.60 -12.19
N ASP A 74 9.12 7.87 -13.48
CA ASP A 74 9.20 6.83 -14.52
C ASP A 74 8.31 5.63 -14.14
N ASN A 75 8.85 4.43 -14.09
CA ASN A 75 8.11 3.20 -13.71
C ASN A 75 8.27 2.87 -12.24
N ARG A 76 8.43 3.89 -11.39
CA ARG A 76 8.67 3.73 -9.95
C ARG A 76 7.68 4.59 -9.18
N ALA A 77 7.32 4.09 -7.99
CA ALA A 77 6.51 4.84 -7.03
C ALA A 77 7.08 4.64 -5.63
N TRP A 78 6.93 5.65 -4.81
CA TRP A 78 7.40 5.61 -3.42
C TRP A 78 6.34 6.25 -2.53
N PHE A 79 6.10 5.64 -1.36
CA PHE A 79 5.12 6.12 -0.39
C PHE A 79 5.68 6.06 1.03
N ARG A 80 5.33 7.06 1.83
CA ARG A 80 5.54 7.06 3.27
C ARG A 80 4.17 7.05 3.92
N PHE A 81 3.91 6.06 4.78
CA PHE A 81 2.55 5.80 5.25
C PHE A 81 2.53 5.24 6.66
N THR A 82 1.32 5.20 7.24
CA THR A 82 1.02 4.50 8.48
C THR A 82 -0.17 3.57 8.24
N PHE A 83 -0.04 2.31 8.62
CA PHE A 83 -1.18 1.41 8.74
C PHE A 83 -1.94 1.76 10.01
N ASN A 84 -3.25 1.82 9.93
CA ASN A 84 -4.14 2.02 11.07
C ASN A 84 -5.20 0.94 11.06
N TRP A 85 -5.39 0.26 12.18
CA TRP A 85 -6.42 -0.79 12.30
C TRP A 85 -6.87 -0.88 13.74
N ARG A 86 -7.83 -1.75 14.01
CA ARG A 86 -8.27 -2.05 15.37
C ARG A 86 -7.79 -3.42 15.76
N ASP A 87 -7.30 -3.54 16.99
CA ASP A 87 -6.93 -4.82 17.55
C ASP A 87 -8.16 -5.72 17.57
N PRO A 88 -8.09 -6.96 17.01
CA PRO A 88 -9.28 -7.82 16.93
C PRO A 88 -9.78 -8.32 18.29
N GLU A 89 -8.93 -8.32 19.31
CA GLU A 89 -9.33 -8.77 20.66
C GLU A 89 -9.81 -7.64 21.54
N THR A 90 -9.14 -6.49 21.51
CA THR A 90 -9.43 -5.38 22.42
C THR A 90 -10.23 -4.25 21.79
N GLY A 91 -10.27 -4.16 20.46
CA GLY A 91 -10.87 -3.05 19.73
C GLY A 91 -10.07 -1.75 19.79
N LYS A 92 -8.89 -1.75 20.41
CA LYS A 92 -8.07 -0.55 20.54
C LYS A 92 -7.40 -0.20 19.22
N PRO A 93 -7.19 1.11 18.94
CA PRO A 93 -6.45 1.53 17.76
C PRO A 93 -5.02 1.00 17.77
N ARG A 94 -4.56 0.52 16.62
CA ARG A 94 -3.19 0.06 16.40
C ARG A 94 -2.60 0.79 15.21
N THR A 95 -1.29 1.01 15.23
CA THR A 95 -0.57 1.70 14.16
C THR A 95 0.73 0.99 13.82
N GLN A 96 1.21 1.22 12.60
CA GLN A 96 2.53 0.77 12.20
C GLN A 96 3.00 1.64 11.03
N ALA A 97 4.10 2.36 11.23
CA ALA A 97 4.66 3.23 10.21
C ALA A 97 5.52 2.45 9.22
N GLY A 98 5.57 2.91 7.97
CA GLY A 98 6.40 2.28 6.96
C GLY A 98 6.68 3.15 5.75
N MET A 99 7.55 2.62 4.91
CA MET A 99 7.86 3.14 3.59
C MET A 99 7.84 2.00 2.60
N GLN A 100 7.44 2.29 1.36
CA GLN A 100 7.35 1.28 0.32
C GLN A 100 7.70 1.87 -1.02
N SER A 101 8.53 1.15 -1.77
CA SER A 101 8.90 1.47 -3.14
C SER A 101 8.33 0.40 -4.06
N TYR A 102 7.87 0.82 -5.23
CA TYR A 102 7.32 -0.10 -6.24
C TYR A 102 8.05 0.05 -7.56
N ARG A 103 8.20 -1.07 -8.26
CA ARG A 103 8.55 -1.09 -9.68
C ARG A 103 7.31 -1.54 -10.46
N ILE A 104 7.02 -0.81 -11.52
CA ILE A 104 5.83 -1.02 -12.36
C ILE A 104 6.29 -1.53 -13.71
N GLU A 105 5.58 -2.54 -14.24
CA GLU A 105 5.87 -3.13 -15.55
C GLU A 105 4.54 -3.42 -16.24
N ASP A 106 4.40 -2.99 -17.48
CA ASP A 106 3.17 -3.16 -18.26
C ASP A 106 1.93 -2.62 -17.54
N GLY A 107 2.09 -1.49 -16.84
CA GLY A 107 1.00 -0.83 -16.13
C GLY A 107 0.57 -1.51 -14.83
N LYS A 108 1.33 -2.48 -14.33
CA LYS A 108 0.99 -3.25 -13.12
C LYS A 108 2.17 -3.32 -12.16
N LEU A 109 1.85 -3.57 -10.90
CA LEU A 109 2.86 -3.77 -9.86
C LEU A 109 3.63 -5.05 -10.16
N ALA A 110 4.95 -4.94 -10.31
CA ALA A 110 5.83 -6.06 -10.63
C ALA A 110 6.77 -6.42 -9.49
N GLU A 111 7.16 -5.43 -8.71
CA GLU A 111 8.10 -5.64 -7.61
C GLU A 111 7.92 -4.55 -6.56
N THR A 112 8.09 -4.91 -5.28
CA THR A 112 8.00 -3.94 -4.19
C THR A 112 9.02 -4.22 -3.09
N TRP A 113 9.48 -3.15 -2.47
CA TRP A 113 10.31 -3.17 -1.27
C TRP A 113 9.55 -2.44 -0.18
N ILE A 114 9.23 -3.13 0.91
CA ILE A 114 8.51 -2.54 2.04
C ILE A 114 9.39 -2.62 3.29
N VAL A 115 9.48 -1.52 4.01
CA VAL A 115 10.15 -1.43 5.30
C VAL A 115 9.15 -0.92 6.31
N LEU A 116 8.91 -1.73 7.35
CA LEU A 116 7.99 -1.38 8.42
C LEU A 116 8.77 -1.15 9.71
N GLN A 117 8.36 -0.15 10.47
CA GLN A 117 8.81 0.05 11.83
C GLN A 117 8.02 -0.88 12.76
N PRO A 118 8.42 -1.03 14.02
CA PRO A 118 7.68 -1.90 14.95
C PRO A 118 6.21 -1.50 15.10
N GLU A 119 5.36 -2.45 15.46
CA GLU A 119 3.98 -2.16 15.80
C GLU A 119 3.92 -1.11 16.92
N GLY A 120 2.96 -0.19 16.81
CA GLY A 120 2.85 0.95 17.70
C GLY A 120 3.54 2.19 17.17
N SER A 121 4.36 2.07 16.12
CA SER A 121 5.02 3.21 15.50
C SER A 121 4.05 4.02 14.64
N ALA A 122 4.33 5.32 14.50
CA ALA A 122 3.57 6.22 13.63
C ALA A 122 4.48 7.37 13.21
N TRP A 123 4.22 7.91 12.03
CA TRP A 123 4.87 9.17 11.63
C TRP A 123 4.24 10.32 12.42
N PRO A 124 5.01 11.39 12.72
CA PRO A 124 4.49 12.50 13.51
C PRO A 124 3.58 13.46 12.74
N ASP A 125 3.36 13.22 11.45
CA ASP A 125 2.55 14.09 10.60
C ASP A 125 1.12 14.17 11.12
N ALA A 126 0.62 15.40 11.29
CA ALA A 126 -0.73 15.63 11.82
C ALA A 126 -1.83 15.33 10.80
N VAL A 127 -1.50 15.46 9.50
CA VAL A 127 -2.49 15.36 8.42
C VAL A 127 -1.96 14.45 7.33
N ALA A 128 -2.76 13.45 6.93
CA ALA A 128 -2.46 12.58 5.79
C ALA A 128 -2.95 13.23 4.50
N GLN A 129 -2.46 12.75 3.37
CA GLN A 129 -3.04 13.08 2.07
C GLN A 129 -4.51 12.65 2.04
N GLU A 130 -5.35 13.39 1.31
CA GLU A 130 -6.76 13.05 1.16
C GLU A 130 -6.92 11.67 0.50
N ARG A 131 -6.15 11.44 -0.56
CA ARG A 131 -6.05 10.15 -1.25
C ARG A 131 -4.58 9.81 -1.44
N TRP A 132 -4.28 8.56 -1.77
CA TRP A 132 -2.90 8.13 -1.98
C TRP A 132 -2.18 8.89 -3.10
N THR A 133 -2.92 9.42 -4.06
CA THR A 133 -2.38 10.17 -5.19
C THR A 133 -2.62 11.66 -5.11
N SER A 134 -3.22 12.13 -4.02
CA SER A 134 -3.43 13.56 -3.77
C SER A 134 -2.10 14.26 -3.46
N PRO A 135 -2.00 15.57 -3.72
CA PRO A 135 -0.79 16.31 -3.31
C PRO A 135 -0.56 16.19 -1.80
N PRO A 136 0.71 16.09 -1.37
CA PRO A 136 1.01 16.11 0.07
C PRO A 136 0.51 17.39 0.73
N PRO A 137 0.00 17.32 1.98
CA PRO A 137 -0.59 18.50 2.64
C PRO A 137 0.43 19.50 3.17
N TYR A 138 1.73 19.17 3.20
CA TYR A 138 2.74 20.10 3.69
C TYR A 138 3.13 21.09 2.60
N LYS A 139 3.54 22.28 3.03
CA LYS A 139 4.06 23.30 2.12
C LYS A 139 5.57 23.13 1.98
N ARG A 140 6.03 23.31 0.78
CA ARG A 140 7.46 23.28 0.48
C ARG A 140 8.02 24.70 0.48
#